data_6a21df2a4bbce99535805d3cd274a26f
#
_entry.id   6a21df2a4bbce99535805d3cd274a26f
#
_cell.length_a   1.000
_cell.length_b   1.000
_cell.length_c   1.000
_cell.angle_alpha   90.00
_cell.angle_beta   90.00
_cell.angle_gamma   90.00
#
_symmetry.space_group_name_H-M   'P 1'
#
loop_
_entity.id
_entity.type
_entity.pdbx_description
1 polymer ?
#
loop_
_entity_poly.entity_id
_entity_poly.type
_entity_poly.pdbx_seq_one_letter_code
_entity_poly.pdbx_strand_id
1 'polypeptide(L)'
;DTSVSRGLGDVYKRQNTGYAVLRKKSNEITMVECGLISPKKGKEVSERLYTIFFETNNLIKKFKPEMLYVENVFYGKNVQSAIKLGQAKSSVMLAAEHNNIVSKEFSPREIKQSIVGNGSASKEQVAFMVKKIFKLDDKVLKKNDISDAIAVAWCGINRT
;
A
#
# COMPACT_ATOMS: atom_id res chain seq x y z
N ASP A 1 11.04 11.90 -9.08
CA ASP A 1 10.38 10.60 -9.11
C ASP A 1 9.26 10.57 -8.06
N THR A 2 8.06 10.25 -8.47
CA THR A 2 6.91 10.10 -7.57
C THR A 2 6.41 8.66 -7.66
N SER A 3 6.30 7.97 -6.52
CA SER A 3 5.77 6.61 -6.48
C SER A 3 4.54 6.52 -5.58
N VAL A 4 3.59 5.69 -5.96
CA VAL A 4 2.43 5.32 -5.14
C VAL A 4 2.58 3.87 -4.73
N SER A 5 2.40 3.58 -3.46
CA SER A 5 2.43 2.21 -2.98
C SER A 5 1.28 1.90 -2.05
N ARG A 6 1.14 0.63 -1.79
CA ARG A 6 0.01 0.08 -1.07
C ARG A 6 0.41 -1.03 -0.10
N GLY A 7 -0.06 -0.92 1.15
CA GLY A 7 -0.10 -2.01 2.11
C GLY A 7 -1.54 -2.50 2.29
N LEU A 8 -1.73 -3.81 2.36
CA LEU A 8 -3.01 -4.47 2.55
C LEU A 8 -3.12 -4.96 3.98
N GLY A 9 -4.00 -4.37 4.77
CA GLY A 9 -4.19 -4.70 6.18
C GLY A 9 -5.36 -5.65 6.46
N ASP A 10 -5.55 -5.93 7.72
CA ASP A 10 -6.34 -7.02 8.31
C ASP A 10 -7.81 -7.12 7.82
N VAL A 11 -8.21 -8.34 7.46
CA VAL A 11 -9.30 -8.65 6.52
C VAL A 11 -10.68 -8.77 7.17
N TYR A 12 -10.79 -8.77 8.50
CA TYR A 12 -12.02 -9.28 9.11
C TYR A 12 -13.14 -8.28 9.38
N LYS A 13 -12.91 -6.97 9.39
CA LYS A 13 -13.97 -5.99 9.73
C LYS A 13 -14.18 -4.82 8.78
N ARG A 14 -13.17 -4.42 8.00
CA ARG A 14 -13.28 -3.34 7.01
C ARG A 14 -12.26 -3.61 5.90
N GLN A 15 -12.72 -3.83 4.67
CA GLN A 15 -11.80 -3.87 3.52
C GLN A 15 -11.32 -2.43 3.22
N ASN A 16 -10.52 -1.91 4.12
CA ASN A 16 -9.79 -0.70 3.84
C ASN A 16 -8.55 -1.08 3.05
N THR A 17 -8.14 -0.19 2.19
CA THR A 17 -6.90 -0.31 1.47
C THR A 17 -6.07 0.91 1.76
N GLY A 18 -4.96 0.70 2.47
CA GLY A 18 -3.98 1.76 2.70
C GLY A 18 -3.32 2.19 1.40
N TYR A 19 -3.02 3.47 1.25
CA TYR A 19 -2.16 3.98 0.19
C TYR A 19 -1.17 5.00 0.75
N ALA A 20 -0.03 5.11 0.07
CA ALA A 20 0.96 6.14 0.34
C ALA A 20 1.59 6.62 -0.97
N VAL A 21 1.82 7.91 -1.05
CA VAL A 21 2.51 8.56 -2.15
C VAL A 21 3.81 9.13 -1.62
N LEU A 22 4.92 8.61 -2.10
CA LEU A 22 6.25 9.08 -1.76
C LEU A 22 6.89 9.76 -2.98
N ARG A 23 7.74 10.73 -2.71
CA ARG A 23 8.57 11.39 -3.71
C ARG A 23 10.03 11.29 -3.31
N LYS A 24 10.86 10.88 -4.25
CA LYS A 24 12.32 10.88 -4.13
C LYS A 24 12.88 12.04 -4.94
N LYS A 25 13.67 12.87 -4.29
CA LYS A 25 14.42 13.95 -4.95
C LYS A 25 15.87 13.87 -4.48
N SER A 26 16.77 13.53 -5.39
CA SER A 26 18.15 13.16 -5.06
C SER A 26 18.16 12.00 -4.03
N ASN A 27 18.66 12.22 -2.84
CA ASN A 27 18.72 11.21 -1.76
C ASN A 27 17.62 11.38 -0.69
N GLU A 28 16.75 12.36 -0.85
CA GLU A 28 15.68 12.62 0.11
C GLU A 28 14.36 11.99 -0.37
N ILE A 29 13.73 11.23 0.54
CA ILE A 29 12.40 10.64 0.32
C ILE A 29 11.42 11.33 1.24
N THR A 30 10.40 11.94 0.66
CA THR A 30 9.35 12.68 1.37
C THR A 30 8.00 12.03 1.20
N MET A 31 7.15 12.10 2.24
CA MET A 31 5.75 11.74 2.18
C MET A 31 4.97 12.86 1.52
N VAL A 32 4.27 12.55 0.42
CA VAL A 32 3.38 13.49 -0.26
C VAL A 32 1.97 13.38 0.29
N GLU A 33 1.44 12.16 0.36
CA GLU A 33 0.12 11.87 0.90
C GLU A 33 0.04 10.41 1.33
N CYS A 34 -0.79 10.12 2.32
CA CYS A 34 -1.16 8.76 2.70
C CYS A 34 -2.60 8.74 3.21
N GLY A 35 -3.27 7.59 3.09
CA GLY A 35 -4.65 7.47 3.51
C GLY A 35 -5.23 6.08 3.30
N LEU A 36 -6.56 6.02 3.34
CA LEU A 36 -7.33 4.79 3.14
C LEU A 36 -8.36 4.94 2.02
N ILE A 37 -8.44 3.95 1.17
CA ILE A 37 -9.60 3.71 0.32
C ILE A 37 -10.52 2.79 1.09
N SER A 38 -11.74 3.25 1.39
CA SER A 38 -12.70 2.54 2.25
C SER A 38 -14.02 2.35 1.50
N PRO A 39 -14.20 1.23 0.78
CA PRO A 39 -15.48 0.92 0.15
C PRO A 39 -16.61 0.86 1.17
N LYS A 40 -17.80 1.31 0.79
CA LYS A 40 -18.98 1.29 1.67
C LYS A 40 -19.33 -0.14 2.10
N LYS A 41 -19.74 -0.29 3.38
CA LYS A 41 -20.23 -1.56 3.91
C LYS A 41 -21.52 -1.98 3.22
N GLY A 42 -21.77 -3.29 3.14
CA GLY A 42 -23.01 -3.85 2.59
C GLY A 42 -23.11 -3.78 1.06
N LYS A 43 -22.07 -3.34 0.37
CA LYS A 43 -21.99 -3.35 -1.09
C LYS A 43 -21.51 -4.69 -1.63
N GLU A 44 -21.97 -5.04 -2.82
CA GLU A 44 -21.52 -6.23 -3.55
C GLU A 44 -20.00 -6.19 -3.81
N VAL A 45 -19.39 -7.35 -3.99
CA VAL A 45 -17.95 -7.47 -4.22
C VAL A 45 -17.52 -6.63 -5.41
N SER A 46 -18.25 -6.68 -6.52
CA SER A 46 -17.97 -5.90 -7.73
C SER A 46 -17.96 -4.40 -7.49
N GLU A 47 -18.95 -3.86 -6.76
CA GLU A 47 -19.01 -2.43 -6.41
C GLU A 47 -17.83 -1.99 -5.54
N ARG A 48 -17.40 -2.86 -4.64
CA ARG A 48 -16.25 -2.60 -3.75
C ARG A 48 -14.93 -2.60 -4.51
N LEU A 49 -14.76 -3.56 -5.42
CA LEU A 49 -13.58 -3.63 -6.28
C LEU A 49 -13.53 -2.44 -7.25
N TYR A 50 -14.69 -2.05 -7.78
CA TYR A 50 -14.80 -0.85 -8.61
C TYR A 50 -14.41 0.41 -7.83
N THR A 51 -14.87 0.56 -6.57
CA THR A 51 -14.46 1.68 -5.72
C THR A 51 -12.94 1.73 -5.55
N ILE A 52 -12.30 0.59 -5.31
CA ILE A 52 -10.84 0.49 -5.18
C ILE A 52 -10.15 0.91 -6.49
N PHE A 53 -10.60 0.40 -7.61
CA PHE A 53 -10.10 0.78 -8.94
C PHE A 53 -10.25 2.29 -9.18
N PHE A 54 -11.45 2.82 -8.97
CA PHE A 54 -11.78 4.21 -9.25
C PHE A 54 -10.97 5.19 -8.40
N GLU A 55 -10.88 4.95 -7.09
CA GLU A 55 -10.10 5.79 -6.18
C GLU A 55 -8.60 5.69 -6.46
N THR A 56 -8.09 4.51 -6.80
CA THR A 56 -6.69 4.36 -7.24
C THR A 56 -6.42 5.14 -8.53
N ASN A 57 -7.33 5.08 -9.48
CA ASN A 57 -7.24 5.84 -10.73
C ASN A 57 -7.24 7.35 -10.48
N ASN A 58 -8.05 7.85 -9.54
CA ASN A 58 -8.05 9.25 -9.14
C ASN A 58 -6.72 9.66 -8.51
N LEU A 59 -6.14 8.83 -7.64
CA LEU A 59 -4.83 9.07 -7.05
C LEU A 59 -3.73 9.11 -8.13
N ILE A 60 -3.75 8.18 -9.09
CA ILE A 60 -2.80 8.16 -10.20
C ILE A 60 -2.90 9.44 -11.03
N LYS A 61 -4.11 9.89 -11.37
CA LYS A 61 -4.33 11.13 -12.14
C LYS A 61 -3.88 12.38 -11.36
N LYS A 62 -4.11 12.40 -10.05
CA LYS A 62 -3.73 13.51 -9.16
C LYS A 62 -2.22 13.64 -9.01
N PHE A 63 -1.53 12.53 -8.75
CA PHE A 63 -0.11 12.54 -8.38
C PHE A 63 0.83 12.18 -9.53
N LYS A 64 0.32 11.58 -10.61
CA LYS A 64 1.09 11.15 -11.79
C LYS A 64 2.35 10.38 -11.41
N PRO A 65 2.22 9.27 -10.65
CA PRO A 65 3.37 8.49 -10.21
C PRO A 65 4.05 7.80 -11.39
N GLU A 66 5.35 7.61 -11.32
CA GLU A 66 6.11 6.84 -12.32
C GLU A 66 5.91 5.34 -12.16
N MET A 67 5.71 4.90 -10.92
CA MET A 67 5.54 3.48 -10.60
C MET A 67 4.54 3.27 -9.48
N LEU A 68 3.90 2.10 -9.50
CA LEU A 68 3.01 1.64 -8.44
C LEU A 68 3.61 0.39 -7.80
N TYR A 69 3.58 0.34 -6.46
CA TYR A 69 4.11 -0.78 -5.69
C TYR A 69 3.00 -1.45 -4.89
N VAL A 70 2.97 -2.77 -4.87
CA VAL A 70 2.02 -3.56 -4.10
C VAL A 70 2.73 -4.67 -3.32
N GLU A 71 2.15 -5.03 -2.18
CA GLU A 71 2.60 -6.20 -1.44
C GLU A 71 2.11 -7.47 -2.13
N ASN A 72 2.99 -8.47 -2.26
CA ASN A 72 2.60 -9.76 -2.75
C ASN A 72 1.86 -10.53 -1.63
N VAL A 73 0.66 -10.99 -1.95
CA VAL A 73 -0.19 -11.73 -1.01
C VAL A 73 0.26 -13.18 -0.99
N PHE A 74 0.78 -13.64 0.15
CA PHE A 74 1.04 -15.06 0.40
C PHE A 74 -0.20 -15.75 0.95
N TYR A 75 -0.42 -17.00 0.54
CA TYR A 75 -1.49 -17.85 1.06
C TYR A 75 -1.24 -18.11 2.55
N GLY A 76 -2.01 -17.44 3.40
CA GLY A 76 -2.09 -17.73 4.82
C GLY A 76 -3.08 -18.87 5.11
N LYS A 77 -3.28 -19.16 6.40
CA LYS A 77 -4.22 -20.21 6.86
C LYS A 77 -5.68 -19.96 6.44
N ASN A 78 -6.05 -18.74 6.04
CA ASN A 78 -7.42 -18.37 5.64
C ASN A 78 -7.49 -18.04 4.14
N VAL A 79 -7.94 -19.02 3.36
CA VAL A 79 -8.07 -18.92 1.90
C VAL A 79 -9.02 -17.80 1.47
N GLN A 80 -10.16 -17.62 2.15
CA GLN A 80 -11.11 -16.56 1.80
C GLN A 80 -10.51 -15.16 1.96
N SER A 81 -9.71 -14.97 2.99
CA SER A 81 -8.99 -13.72 3.20
C SER A 81 -7.97 -13.46 2.09
N ALA A 82 -7.22 -14.49 1.69
CA ALA A 82 -6.25 -14.40 0.61
C ALA A 82 -6.90 -14.05 -0.73
N ILE A 83 -8.07 -14.66 -1.05
CA ILE A 83 -8.85 -14.34 -2.25
C ILE A 83 -9.26 -12.87 -2.25
N LYS A 84 -9.84 -12.36 -1.16
CA LYS A 84 -10.27 -10.96 -1.06
C LYS A 84 -9.11 -9.98 -1.21
N LEU A 85 -7.97 -10.28 -0.60
CA LEU A 85 -6.75 -9.47 -0.75
C LEU A 85 -6.25 -9.48 -2.20
N GLY A 86 -6.24 -10.64 -2.84
CA GLY A 86 -5.88 -10.78 -4.25
C GLY A 86 -6.79 -9.99 -5.18
N GLN A 87 -8.10 -10.03 -4.96
CA GLN A 87 -9.08 -9.24 -5.71
C GLN A 87 -8.82 -7.72 -5.55
N ALA A 88 -8.62 -7.25 -4.32
CA ALA A 88 -8.31 -5.83 -4.07
C ALA A 88 -6.99 -5.42 -4.75
N LYS A 89 -5.95 -6.26 -4.66
CA LYS A 89 -4.68 -6.05 -5.35
C LYS A 89 -4.86 -5.95 -6.86
N SER A 90 -5.63 -6.87 -7.45
CA SER A 90 -5.91 -6.86 -8.89
C SER A 90 -6.59 -5.57 -9.34
N SER A 91 -7.55 -5.04 -8.56
CA SER A 91 -8.21 -3.76 -8.88
C SER A 91 -7.24 -2.58 -8.93
N VAL A 92 -6.23 -2.59 -8.07
CA VAL A 92 -5.16 -1.55 -8.07
C VAL A 92 -4.25 -1.70 -9.27
N MET A 93 -3.82 -2.93 -9.55
CA MET A 93 -2.93 -3.21 -10.69
C MET A 93 -3.63 -2.88 -12.01
N LEU A 94 -4.94 -3.16 -12.13
CA LEU A 94 -5.74 -2.75 -13.28
C LEU A 94 -5.82 -1.22 -13.42
N ALA A 95 -5.95 -0.48 -12.32
CA ALA A 95 -5.92 0.98 -12.36
C ALA A 95 -4.55 1.51 -12.83
N ALA A 96 -3.46 0.87 -12.42
CA ALA A 96 -2.11 1.21 -12.89
C ALA A 96 -1.97 0.96 -14.39
N GLU A 97 -2.34 -0.23 -14.87
CA GLU A 97 -2.29 -0.61 -16.29
C GLU A 97 -3.16 0.31 -17.15
N HIS A 98 -4.37 0.65 -16.68
CA HIS A 98 -5.26 1.60 -17.35
C HIS A 98 -4.63 2.98 -17.58
N ASN A 99 -3.67 3.38 -16.74
CA ASN A 99 -2.93 4.64 -16.85
C ASN A 99 -1.51 4.48 -17.39
N ASN A 100 -1.16 3.32 -17.93
CA ASN A 100 0.19 2.99 -18.42
C ASN A 100 1.28 3.15 -17.34
N ILE A 101 0.94 2.85 -16.08
CA ILE A 101 1.87 2.86 -14.95
C ILE A 101 2.34 1.44 -14.66
N VAL A 102 3.64 1.24 -14.65
CA VAL A 102 4.23 -0.05 -14.29
C VAL A 102 3.98 -0.35 -12.81
N SER A 103 3.46 -1.53 -12.51
CA SER A 103 3.31 -2.03 -11.14
C SER A 103 4.39 -3.07 -10.81
N LYS A 104 4.95 -3.00 -9.60
CA LYS A 104 5.90 -4.00 -9.06
C LYS A 104 5.40 -4.55 -7.74
N GLU A 105 5.67 -5.84 -7.52
CA GLU A 105 5.29 -6.56 -6.30
C GLU A 105 6.51 -6.82 -5.43
N PHE A 106 6.32 -6.71 -4.11
CA PHE A 106 7.33 -7.08 -3.12
C PHE A 106 6.75 -8.03 -2.08
N SER A 107 7.54 -9.00 -1.67
CA SER A 107 7.16 -9.90 -0.57
C SER A 107 7.17 -9.18 0.78
N PRO A 108 6.40 -9.65 1.77
CA PRO A 108 6.44 -9.10 3.13
C PRO A 108 7.85 -9.08 3.73
N ARG A 109 8.66 -10.09 3.43
CA ARG A 109 10.04 -10.18 3.89
C ARG A 109 10.93 -9.08 3.30
N GLU A 110 10.79 -8.81 2.01
CA GLU A 110 11.54 -7.72 1.33
C GLU A 110 11.16 -6.36 1.87
N ILE A 111 9.86 -6.12 2.10
CA ILE A 111 9.35 -4.88 2.67
C ILE A 111 9.94 -4.65 4.06
N LYS A 112 9.86 -5.65 4.94
CA LYS A 112 10.42 -5.59 6.30
C LYS A 112 11.93 -5.38 6.30
N GLN A 113 12.64 -6.11 5.44
CA GLN A 113 14.09 -5.96 5.28
C GLN A 113 14.47 -4.55 4.84
N SER A 114 13.69 -3.94 3.95
CA SER A 114 13.96 -2.60 3.43
C SER A 114 13.80 -1.50 4.47
N ILE A 115 12.78 -1.59 5.34
CA ILE A 115 12.45 -0.49 6.26
C ILE A 115 13.04 -0.68 7.66
N VAL A 116 13.18 -1.93 8.14
CA VAL A 116 13.69 -2.26 9.48
C VAL A 116 15.12 -2.81 9.44
N GLY A 117 15.56 -3.30 8.27
CA GLY A 117 16.82 -4.04 8.15
C GLY A 117 16.72 -5.51 8.56
N ASN A 118 15.52 -6.00 8.89
CA ASN A 118 15.25 -7.37 9.30
C ASN A 118 13.94 -7.89 8.67
N GLY A 119 14.04 -8.90 7.79
CA GLY A 119 12.89 -9.49 7.11
C GLY A 119 11.90 -10.24 8.02
N SER A 120 12.28 -10.52 9.27
CA SER A 120 11.43 -11.15 10.30
C SER A 120 10.83 -10.14 11.28
N ALA A 121 10.96 -8.82 11.01
CA ALA A 121 10.44 -7.77 11.87
C ALA A 121 8.91 -7.91 12.12
N SER A 122 8.47 -7.51 13.31
CA SER A 122 7.06 -7.45 13.64
C SER A 122 6.37 -6.26 12.96
N LYS A 123 5.03 -6.27 12.92
CA LYS A 123 4.24 -5.13 12.41
C LYS A 123 4.49 -3.86 13.23
N GLU A 124 4.65 -4.01 14.54
CA GLU A 124 4.93 -2.91 15.47
C GLU A 124 6.29 -2.26 15.17
N GLN A 125 7.31 -3.08 14.86
CA GLN A 125 8.64 -2.59 14.47
C GLN A 125 8.58 -1.83 13.14
N VAL A 126 7.82 -2.32 12.16
CA VAL A 126 7.59 -1.63 10.88
C VAL A 126 6.90 -0.28 11.13
N ALA A 127 5.80 -0.27 11.89
CA ALA A 127 5.05 0.96 12.21
C ALA A 127 5.93 1.98 12.96
N PHE A 128 6.76 1.52 13.91
CA PHE A 128 7.71 2.37 14.62
C PHE A 128 8.73 3.02 13.67
N MET A 129 9.30 2.25 12.74
CA MET A 129 10.27 2.78 11.77
C MET A 129 9.62 3.76 10.80
N VAL A 130 8.42 3.45 10.30
CA VAL A 130 7.62 4.38 9.46
C VAL A 130 7.42 5.71 10.19
N LYS A 131 6.98 5.65 11.45
CA LYS A 131 6.78 6.83 12.29
C LYS A 131 8.05 7.67 12.42
N LYS A 132 9.17 7.01 12.71
CA LYS A 132 10.47 7.66 12.91
C LYS A 132 10.99 8.32 11.64
N ILE A 133 10.92 7.61 10.49
CA ILE A 133 11.44 8.10 9.20
C ILE A 133 10.66 9.32 8.72
N PHE A 134 9.32 9.25 8.75
CA PHE A 134 8.46 10.28 8.20
C PHE A 134 7.91 11.26 9.24
N LYS A 135 8.32 11.16 10.51
CA LYS A 135 7.89 12.02 11.64
C LYS A 135 6.36 12.13 11.74
N LEU A 136 5.66 10.99 11.59
CA LEU A 136 4.21 10.94 11.56
C LEU A 136 3.60 11.00 12.96
N ASP A 137 2.41 11.62 13.06
CA ASP A 137 1.60 11.63 14.27
C ASP A 137 0.99 10.22 14.52
N ASP A 138 0.84 9.84 15.80
CA ASP A 138 0.18 8.59 16.20
C ASP A 138 -1.26 8.47 15.67
N LYS A 139 -1.94 9.59 15.45
CA LYS A 139 -3.28 9.61 14.85
C LYS A 139 -3.31 9.03 13.44
N VAL A 140 -2.27 9.25 12.65
CA VAL A 140 -2.15 8.73 11.29
C VAL A 140 -1.91 7.23 11.31
N LEU A 141 -1.08 6.76 12.25
CA LEU A 141 -0.67 5.36 12.37
C LEU A 141 -1.64 4.46 13.16
N LYS A 142 -2.71 5.02 13.75
CA LYS A 142 -3.78 4.20 14.38
C LYS A 142 -4.43 3.17 13.44
N LYS A 143 -4.19 3.31 12.12
CA LYS A 143 -4.65 2.40 11.09
C LYS A 143 -3.44 1.72 10.48
N ASN A 144 -3.19 0.46 10.86
CA ASN A 144 -2.07 -0.36 10.41
C ASN A 144 -1.91 -0.38 8.88
N ASP A 145 -3.03 -0.33 8.14
CA ASP A 145 -3.03 -0.32 6.67
C ASP A 145 -2.24 0.85 6.06
N ILE A 146 -2.17 2.00 6.77
CA ILE A 146 -1.40 3.16 6.31
C ILE A 146 0.10 2.91 6.49
N SER A 147 0.52 2.39 7.66
CA SER A 147 1.93 2.08 7.89
C SER A 147 2.45 1.00 6.94
N ASP A 148 1.62 0.00 6.66
CA ASP A 148 1.95 -1.06 5.70
C ASP A 148 2.12 -0.47 4.28
N ALA A 149 1.22 0.42 3.84
CA ALA A 149 1.32 1.08 2.56
C ALA A 149 2.58 1.95 2.44
N ILE A 150 2.94 2.68 3.48
CA ILE A 150 4.16 3.49 3.52
C ILE A 150 5.40 2.60 3.41
N ALA A 151 5.42 1.46 4.12
CA ALA A 151 6.53 0.52 4.08
C ALA A 151 6.72 -0.10 2.68
N VAL A 152 5.63 -0.42 1.98
CA VAL A 152 5.67 -0.89 0.58
C VAL A 152 6.25 0.20 -0.33
N ALA A 153 5.79 1.47 -0.21
CA ALA A 153 6.32 2.60 -0.97
C ALA A 153 7.80 2.79 -0.73
N TRP A 154 8.22 2.77 0.53
CA TRP A 154 9.62 2.87 0.91
C TRP A 154 10.46 1.77 0.28
N CYS A 155 9.98 0.53 0.33
CA CYS A 155 10.67 -0.60 -0.29
C CYS A 155 10.85 -0.39 -1.79
N GLY A 156 9.79 0.01 -2.48
CA GLY A 156 9.81 0.23 -3.92
C GLY A 156 10.77 1.34 -4.32
N ILE A 157 10.66 2.52 -3.71
CA ILE A 157 11.43 3.72 -4.09
C ILE A 157 12.94 3.57 -3.79
N ASN A 158 13.32 2.66 -2.88
CA ASN A 158 14.74 2.37 -2.59
C ASN A 158 15.32 1.24 -3.44
N ARG A 159 14.48 0.47 -4.14
CA ARG A 159 14.91 -0.68 -4.95
C ARG A 159 14.75 -0.46 -6.45
N THR A 160 14.18 0.67 -6.83
CA THR A 160 13.99 1.08 -8.22
C THR A 160 14.86 2.28 -8.54
#